data_2a20a3342864e0cf4c2f320bd443f2a0
#
_entry.id   2a20a3342864e0cf4c2f320bd443f2a0
#
_cell.length_a   1.000
_cell.length_b   1.000
_cell.length_c   1.000
_cell.angle_alpha   90.00
_cell.angle_beta   90.00
_cell.angle_gamma   90.00
#
_symmetry.space_group_name_H-M   'P 1'
#
loop_
_entity.id
_entity.type
_entity.pdbx_description
1 polymer ?
#
loop_
_entity_poly.entity_id
_entity_poly.type
_entity_poly.pdbx_seq_one_letter_code
_entity_poly.pdbx_strand_id
1 'polypeptide(L)'
;SVVPLFREQIRKGEAVTVTHPDMTRFFMTISEAVTLVLQAAALARGDEVFVLDMGQPVRIVELAEEMIALSGLRPHEDIPIVFSGIRPGEKLAEDLDVSEHSAYKTGHARIFVGKVEAPEASKVSAMLGACRRLYDARQTPDALREAMGRVLREVEGAGGR
;
A
#
# COMPACT_ATOMS: atom_id res chain seq x y z
N SER A 1 -10.12 -5.23 0.91
CA SER A 1 -9.52 -6.40 0.25
C SER A 1 -10.33 -6.82 -0.96
N VAL A 2 -9.69 -7.14 -2.08
CA VAL A 2 -10.37 -7.57 -3.33
C VAL A 2 -11.01 -8.96 -3.19
N VAL A 3 -10.44 -9.84 -2.35
CA VAL A 3 -10.90 -11.23 -2.19
C VAL A 3 -12.37 -11.33 -1.75
N PRO A 4 -12.85 -10.61 -0.73
CA PRO A 4 -14.27 -10.62 -0.37
C PRO A 4 -15.17 -10.07 -1.49
N LEU A 5 -14.71 -9.03 -2.21
CA LEU A 5 -15.46 -8.46 -3.32
C LEU A 5 -15.62 -9.48 -4.45
N PHE A 6 -14.54 -10.11 -4.90
CA PHE A 6 -14.56 -11.12 -5.96
C PHE A 6 -15.44 -12.31 -5.58
N ARG A 7 -15.30 -12.80 -4.35
CA ARG A 7 -16.16 -13.89 -3.84
C ARG A 7 -17.64 -13.54 -3.94
N GLU A 8 -18.03 -12.32 -3.58
CA GLU A 8 -19.43 -11.89 -3.64
C GLU A 8 -19.92 -11.75 -5.08
N GLN A 9 -19.11 -11.19 -5.97
CA GLN A 9 -19.45 -11.08 -7.40
C GLN A 9 -19.61 -12.45 -8.05
N ILE A 10 -18.69 -13.39 -7.80
CA ILE A 10 -18.76 -14.75 -8.31
C ILE A 10 -20.01 -15.47 -7.77
N ARG A 11 -20.29 -15.36 -6.46
CA ARG A 11 -21.48 -15.97 -5.83
C ARG A 11 -22.79 -15.49 -6.46
N LYS A 12 -22.84 -14.24 -6.92
CA LYS A 12 -24.00 -13.64 -7.58
C LYS A 12 -24.07 -13.92 -9.08
N GLY A 13 -23.04 -14.50 -9.67
CA GLY A 13 -22.92 -14.63 -11.13
C GLY A 13 -22.67 -13.30 -11.85
N GLU A 14 -22.17 -12.29 -11.12
CA GLU A 14 -21.84 -10.98 -11.67
C GLU A 14 -20.41 -10.98 -12.25
N ALA A 15 -20.14 -10.03 -13.16
CA ALA A 15 -18.78 -9.82 -13.66
C ALA A 15 -17.82 -9.43 -12.51
N VAL A 16 -16.63 -10.05 -12.50
CA VAL A 16 -15.57 -9.67 -11.56
C VAL A 16 -14.89 -8.39 -12.05
N THR A 17 -14.85 -7.38 -11.18
CA THR A 17 -14.32 -6.06 -11.52
C THR A 17 -12.88 -5.91 -11.06
N VAL A 18 -11.96 -5.75 -12.01
CA VAL A 18 -10.53 -5.49 -11.80
C VAL A 18 -10.22 -4.07 -12.26
N THR A 19 -9.35 -3.36 -11.56
CA THR A 19 -9.05 -1.95 -11.89
C THR A 19 -8.27 -1.83 -13.19
N HIS A 20 -7.23 -2.68 -13.39
CA HIS A 20 -6.38 -2.67 -14.58
C HIS A 20 -5.78 -4.06 -14.82
N PRO A 21 -5.57 -4.51 -16.07
CA PRO A 21 -5.00 -5.84 -16.36
C PRO A 21 -3.60 -6.06 -15.75
N ASP A 22 -2.79 -5.02 -15.66
CA ASP A 22 -1.43 -5.10 -15.09
C ASP A 22 -1.35 -4.69 -13.61
N MET A 23 -2.50 -4.55 -12.94
CA MET A 23 -2.54 -4.22 -11.51
C MET A 23 -1.94 -5.35 -10.69
N THR A 24 -0.95 -5.01 -9.87
CA THR A 24 -0.34 -5.95 -8.92
C THR A 24 -0.50 -5.47 -7.48
N ARG A 25 -0.63 -6.42 -6.55
CA ARG A 25 -0.65 -6.15 -5.11
C ARG A 25 0.07 -7.26 -4.36
N PHE A 26 0.59 -6.90 -3.19
CA PHE A 26 1.10 -7.87 -2.24
C PHE A 26 -0.04 -8.43 -1.40
N PHE A 27 0.05 -9.71 -1.07
CA PHE A 27 -0.92 -10.38 -0.21
C PHE A 27 -0.22 -11.04 0.98
N MET A 28 -0.85 -10.90 2.12
CA MET A 28 -0.44 -11.56 3.35
C MET A 28 -1.69 -11.92 4.13
N THR A 29 -1.69 -13.09 4.75
CA THR A 29 -2.79 -13.47 5.65
C THR A 29 -2.76 -12.63 6.92
N ILE A 30 -3.92 -12.43 7.54
CA ILE A 30 -4.02 -11.68 8.81
C ILE A 30 -3.16 -12.32 9.90
N SER A 31 -3.20 -13.65 10.02
CA SER A 31 -2.40 -14.39 11.01
C SER A 31 -0.90 -14.19 10.81
N GLU A 32 -0.45 -14.22 9.56
CA GLU A 32 0.95 -13.98 9.19
C GLU A 32 1.37 -12.54 9.52
N ALA A 33 0.56 -11.55 9.13
CA ALA A 33 0.81 -10.15 9.42
C ALA A 33 0.90 -9.90 10.94
N VAL A 34 -0.05 -10.42 11.71
CA VAL A 34 -0.04 -10.29 13.18
C VAL A 34 1.21 -10.92 13.78
N THR A 35 1.60 -12.12 13.33
CA THR A 35 2.80 -12.80 13.81
C THR A 35 4.06 -11.98 13.55
N LEU A 36 4.21 -11.45 12.32
CA LEU A 36 5.37 -10.62 11.97
C LEU A 36 5.42 -9.31 12.76
N VAL A 37 4.26 -8.67 12.98
CA VAL A 37 4.18 -7.44 13.81
C VAL A 37 4.58 -7.72 15.25
N LEU A 38 4.11 -8.81 15.85
CA LEU A 38 4.50 -9.17 17.22
C LEU A 38 6.00 -9.50 17.34
N GLN A 39 6.55 -10.17 16.33
CA GLN A 39 7.99 -10.45 16.24
C GLN A 39 8.81 -9.17 16.04
N ALA A 40 8.36 -8.26 15.18
CA ALA A 40 8.99 -6.95 15.01
C ALA A 40 9.00 -6.16 16.32
N ALA A 41 7.87 -6.15 17.05
CA ALA A 41 7.79 -5.51 18.36
C ALA A 41 8.77 -6.11 19.39
N ALA A 42 8.99 -7.43 19.36
CA ALA A 42 9.96 -8.09 20.21
C ALA A 42 11.43 -7.82 19.83
N LEU A 43 11.69 -7.48 18.56
CA LEU A 43 13.01 -7.10 18.06
C LEU A 43 13.33 -5.61 18.29
N ALA A 44 12.32 -4.78 18.49
CA ALA A 44 12.44 -3.34 18.61
C ALA A 44 13.32 -2.93 19.81
N ARG A 45 14.16 -1.92 19.59
CA ARG A 45 15.07 -1.34 20.60
C ARG A 45 14.82 0.13 20.86
N GLY A 46 14.02 0.79 20.00
CA GLY A 46 13.76 2.22 20.07
C GLY A 46 12.81 2.70 18.96
N ASP A 47 13.30 3.55 18.12
CA ASP A 47 12.58 4.28 17.07
C ASP A 47 12.74 3.69 15.67
N GLU A 48 12.95 2.36 15.57
CA GLU A 48 13.09 1.69 14.29
C GLU A 48 11.76 1.65 13.52
N VAL A 49 11.86 1.78 12.21
CA VAL A 49 10.78 1.49 11.28
C VAL A 49 11.02 0.11 10.68
N PHE A 50 10.16 -0.84 11.00
CA PHE A 50 10.25 -2.18 10.45
C PHE A 50 9.55 -2.28 9.09
N VAL A 51 10.20 -2.96 8.16
CA VAL A 51 9.67 -3.27 6.84
C VAL A 51 9.52 -4.79 6.75
N LEU A 52 8.32 -5.23 6.37
CA LEU A 52 8.02 -6.66 6.24
C LEU A 52 8.21 -7.10 4.79
N ASP A 53 8.88 -8.25 4.59
CA ASP A 53 8.90 -8.90 3.29
C ASP A 53 7.53 -9.48 2.98
N MET A 54 6.88 -8.92 1.99
CA MET A 54 5.56 -9.33 1.51
C MET A 54 5.60 -10.45 0.46
N GLY A 55 6.80 -10.93 0.10
CA GLY A 55 6.99 -11.90 -0.97
C GLY A 55 6.84 -11.31 -2.36
N GLN A 56 6.30 -12.07 -3.29
CA GLN A 56 6.10 -11.63 -4.66
C GLN A 56 4.74 -10.94 -4.84
N PRO A 57 4.68 -9.87 -5.63
CA PRO A 57 3.40 -9.25 -5.98
C PRO A 57 2.59 -10.18 -6.88
N VAL A 58 1.28 -10.21 -6.66
CA VAL A 58 0.32 -11.01 -7.42
C VAL A 58 -0.48 -10.10 -8.36
N ARG A 59 -0.64 -10.52 -9.60
CA ARG A 59 -1.52 -9.83 -10.55
C ARG A 59 -2.98 -10.04 -10.15
N ILE A 60 -3.71 -8.94 -10.04
CA ILE A 60 -5.11 -8.99 -9.57
C ILE A 60 -6.02 -9.74 -10.55
N VAL A 61 -5.72 -9.69 -11.85
CA VAL A 61 -6.46 -10.45 -12.86
C VAL A 61 -6.26 -11.96 -12.69
N GLU A 62 -5.04 -12.41 -12.44
CA GLU A 62 -4.74 -13.83 -12.20
C GLU A 62 -5.45 -14.34 -10.93
N LEU A 63 -5.44 -13.54 -9.86
CA LEU A 63 -6.21 -13.85 -8.65
C LEU A 63 -7.72 -13.98 -8.95
N ALA A 64 -8.27 -13.11 -9.78
CA ALA A 64 -9.68 -13.18 -10.18
C ALA A 64 -9.98 -14.48 -10.96
N GLU A 65 -9.13 -14.82 -11.93
CA GLU A 65 -9.25 -16.05 -12.72
C GLU A 65 -9.17 -17.30 -11.85
N GLU A 66 -8.20 -17.37 -10.92
CA GLU A 66 -8.07 -18.48 -9.98
C GLU A 66 -9.29 -18.60 -9.06
N MET A 67 -9.82 -17.50 -8.56
CA MET A 67 -11.00 -17.52 -7.69
C MET A 67 -12.25 -17.99 -8.43
N ILE A 68 -12.43 -17.62 -9.71
CA ILE A 68 -13.52 -18.11 -10.55
C ILE A 68 -13.34 -19.61 -10.77
N ALA A 69 -12.16 -20.07 -11.15
CA ALA A 69 -11.86 -21.49 -11.39
C ALA A 69 -12.06 -22.35 -10.11
N LEU A 70 -11.61 -21.87 -8.95
CA LEU A 70 -11.83 -22.54 -7.66
C LEU A 70 -13.31 -22.62 -7.26
N SER A 71 -14.15 -21.75 -7.84
CA SER A 71 -15.62 -21.82 -7.66
C SER A 71 -16.31 -22.79 -8.62
N GLY A 72 -15.54 -23.53 -9.43
CA GLY A 72 -16.05 -24.49 -10.41
C GLY A 72 -16.59 -23.85 -11.70
N LEU A 73 -16.26 -22.57 -11.94
CA LEU A 73 -16.69 -21.78 -13.08
C LEU A 73 -15.51 -21.47 -14.02
N ARG A 74 -15.80 -21.17 -15.27
CA ARG A 74 -14.77 -20.84 -16.26
C ARG A 74 -14.59 -19.32 -16.36
N PRO A 75 -13.36 -18.80 -16.13
CA PRO A 75 -13.05 -17.39 -16.35
C PRO A 75 -13.38 -16.98 -17.79
N HIS A 76 -13.90 -15.78 -17.97
CA HIS A 76 -14.30 -15.16 -19.24
C HIS A 76 -15.49 -15.83 -19.97
N GLU A 77 -15.83 -17.09 -19.66
CA GLU A 77 -16.98 -17.78 -20.25
C GLU A 77 -18.21 -17.72 -19.33
N ASP A 78 -18.11 -18.26 -18.11
CA ASP A 78 -19.20 -18.30 -17.15
C ASP A 78 -19.25 -16.99 -16.32
N ILE A 79 -18.08 -16.44 -15.99
CA ILE A 79 -17.96 -15.15 -15.26
C ILE A 79 -17.00 -14.23 -16.04
N PRO A 80 -17.48 -13.11 -16.60
CA PRO A 80 -16.61 -12.13 -17.26
C PRO A 80 -15.74 -11.38 -16.25
N ILE A 81 -14.53 -10.99 -16.68
CA ILE A 81 -13.68 -10.05 -15.96
C ILE A 81 -13.74 -8.71 -16.69
N VAL A 82 -14.10 -7.65 -15.97
CA VAL A 82 -14.22 -6.30 -16.54
C VAL A 82 -13.24 -5.33 -15.89
N PHE A 83 -12.71 -4.39 -16.66
CA PHE A 83 -11.74 -3.42 -16.18
C PHE A 83 -12.41 -2.06 -15.96
N SER A 84 -12.34 -1.57 -14.71
CA SER A 84 -13.01 -0.32 -14.31
C SER A 84 -12.17 0.95 -14.54
N GLY A 85 -10.88 0.79 -14.87
CA GLY A 85 -9.92 1.90 -14.93
C GLY A 85 -9.28 2.21 -13.57
N ILE A 86 -8.09 2.80 -13.61
CA ILE A 86 -7.32 3.22 -12.42
C ILE A 86 -7.92 4.51 -11.87
N ARG A 87 -8.11 4.59 -10.56
CA ARG A 87 -8.59 5.80 -9.88
C ARG A 87 -7.45 6.82 -9.73
N PRO A 88 -7.77 8.13 -9.71
CA PRO A 88 -6.77 9.15 -9.42
C PRO A 88 -6.03 8.87 -8.10
N GLY A 89 -4.70 8.82 -8.16
CA GLY A 89 -3.83 8.52 -7.01
C GLY A 89 -3.63 7.04 -6.70
N GLU A 90 -4.26 6.12 -7.43
CA GLU A 90 -4.04 4.68 -7.29
C GLU A 90 -2.79 4.26 -8.08
N LYS A 91 -1.86 3.54 -7.42
CA LYS A 91 -0.67 3.00 -8.07
C LYS A 91 -0.98 1.71 -8.80
N LEU A 92 -0.44 1.52 -10.00
CA LEU A 92 -0.54 0.27 -10.77
C LEU A 92 0.17 -0.88 -10.04
N ALA A 93 1.36 -0.61 -9.53
CA ALA A 93 2.14 -1.52 -8.69
C ALA A 93 2.55 -0.81 -7.40
N GLU A 94 2.59 -1.53 -6.28
CA GLU A 94 3.17 -1.04 -5.04
C GLU A 94 4.65 -1.36 -5.02
N ASP A 95 5.45 -0.38 -4.59
CA ASP A 95 6.89 -0.50 -4.47
C ASP A 95 7.24 -0.70 -2.99
N LEU A 96 7.73 -1.88 -2.66
CA LEU A 96 8.23 -2.23 -1.33
C LEU A 96 9.73 -2.48 -1.45
N ASP A 97 10.51 -1.42 -1.34
CA ASP A 97 11.97 -1.53 -1.41
C ASP A 97 12.54 -2.06 -0.08
N VAL A 98 12.91 -3.33 -0.08
CA VAL A 98 13.65 -4.01 1.00
C VAL A 98 15.10 -4.30 0.59
N SER A 99 15.64 -3.52 -0.35
CA SER A 99 17.02 -3.65 -0.79
C SER A 99 18.01 -3.32 0.33
N GLU A 100 19.27 -3.75 0.17
CA GLU A 100 20.35 -3.42 1.11
C GLU A 100 20.63 -1.90 1.19
N HIS A 101 20.15 -1.13 0.20
CA HIS A 101 20.25 0.33 0.20
C HIS A 101 19.22 0.99 1.10
N SER A 102 18.02 0.41 1.19
CA SER A 102 16.86 0.98 1.91
C SER A 102 16.59 0.33 3.26
N ALA A 103 17.17 -0.86 3.56
CA ALA A 103 16.88 -1.59 4.79
C ALA A 103 18.07 -2.40 5.31
N TYR A 104 18.07 -2.69 6.60
CA TYR A 104 18.98 -3.62 7.27
C TYR A 104 18.28 -4.93 7.59
N LYS A 105 18.99 -6.06 7.48
CA LYS A 105 18.50 -7.37 7.90
C LYS A 105 18.41 -7.46 9.42
N THR A 106 17.35 -8.08 9.90
CA THR A 106 17.23 -8.49 11.30
C THR A 106 17.62 -9.96 11.47
N GLY A 107 17.50 -10.49 12.69
CA GLY A 107 17.60 -11.94 12.94
C GLY A 107 16.43 -12.75 12.37
N HIS A 108 15.38 -12.10 11.88
CA HIS A 108 14.22 -12.75 11.26
C HIS A 108 14.27 -12.59 9.74
N ALA A 109 14.05 -13.68 8.99
CA ALA A 109 14.21 -13.72 7.54
C ALA A 109 13.30 -12.74 6.78
N ARG A 110 12.14 -12.40 7.34
CA ARG A 110 11.10 -11.57 6.69
C ARG A 110 10.88 -10.20 7.37
N ILE A 111 11.75 -9.83 8.31
CA ILE A 111 11.65 -8.54 9.02
C ILE A 111 12.94 -7.76 8.80
N PHE A 112 12.83 -6.57 8.27
CA PHE A 112 13.92 -5.66 8.01
C PHE A 112 13.75 -4.38 8.79
N VAL A 113 14.83 -3.67 9.08
CA VAL A 113 14.79 -2.31 9.64
C VAL A 113 15.06 -1.32 8.51
N GLY A 114 14.10 -0.46 8.22
CA GLY A 114 14.22 0.58 7.21
C GLY A 114 15.28 1.61 7.59
N LYS A 115 16.07 2.02 6.62
CA LYS A 115 17.03 3.13 6.75
C LYS A 115 16.30 4.46 6.61
N VAL A 116 15.63 4.87 7.67
CA VAL A 116 14.88 6.12 7.71
C VAL A 116 15.69 7.17 8.45
N GLU A 117 16.01 8.27 7.80
CA GLU A 117 16.58 9.43 8.48
C GLU A 117 15.48 10.11 9.31
N ALA A 118 15.76 10.31 10.59
CA ALA A 118 14.86 11.05 11.45
C ALA A 118 14.80 12.52 10.99
N PRO A 119 13.63 13.05 10.65
CA PRO A 119 13.52 14.45 10.27
C PRO A 119 13.79 15.34 11.49
N GLU A 120 14.37 16.52 11.26
CA GLU A 120 14.55 17.51 12.33
C GLU A 120 13.22 17.90 12.96
N ALA A 121 13.18 17.97 14.28
CA ALA A 121 11.97 18.30 15.04
C ALA A 121 11.36 19.66 14.61
N SER A 122 12.23 20.62 14.24
CA SER A 122 11.83 21.92 13.69
C SER A 122 11.02 21.80 12.39
N LYS A 123 11.48 20.93 11.47
CA LYS A 123 10.77 20.65 10.19
C LYS A 123 9.43 19.98 10.41
N VAL A 124 9.40 18.98 11.30
CA VAL A 124 8.14 18.31 11.68
C VAL A 124 7.16 19.30 12.27
N SER A 125 7.61 20.15 13.19
CA SER A 125 6.78 21.17 13.84
C SER A 125 6.24 22.18 12.82
N ALA A 126 7.07 22.64 11.89
CA ALA A 126 6.67 23.56 10.83
C ALA A 126 5.62 22.93 9.88
N MET A 127 5.82 21.68 9.50
CA MET A 127 4.88 20.89 8.66
C MET A 127 3.54 20.72 9.36
N LEU A 128 3.54 20.31 10.63
CA LEU A 128 2.30 20.17 11.42
C LEU A 128 1.58 21.50 11.55
N GLY A 129 2.30 22.61 11.78
CA GLY A 129 1.76 23.95 11.81
C GLY A 129 1.14 24.37 10.47
N ALA A 130 1.78 24.01 9.35
CA ALA A 130 1.23 24.27 8.02
C ALA A 130 -0.05 23.46 7.77
N CYS A 131 -0.06 22.16 8.07
CA CYS A 131 -1.24 21.31 7.97
C CYS A 131 -2.39 21.85 8.83
N ARG A 132 -2.11 22.29 10.06
CA ARG A 132 -3.11 22.88 10.96
C ARG A 132 -3.74 24.15 10.35
N ARG A 133 -2.92 25.07 9.82
CA ARG A 133 -3.44 26.28 9.15
C ARG A 133 -4.31 25.94 7.95
N LEU A 134 -3.93 24.95 7.14
CA LEU A 134 -4.73 24.50 6.00
C LEU A 134 -6.09 23.93 6.43
N TYR A 135 -6.10 23.14 7.50
CA TYR A 135 -7.32 22.60 8.08
C TYR A 135 -8.25 23.72 8.61
N ASP A 136 -7.71 24.65 9.37
CA ASP A 136 -8.47 25.76 9.96
C ASP A 136 -9.02 26.73 8.90
N ALA A 137 -8.35 26.86 7.74
CA ALA A 137 -8.77 27.73 6.63
C ALA A 137 -9.99 27.22 5.85
N ARG A 138 -10.51 26.03 6.15
CA ARG A 138 -11.70 25.41 5.51
C ARG A 138 -11.71 25.51 3.99
N GLN A 139 -10.58 25.23 3.36
CA GLN A 139 -10.42 25.27 1.91
C GLN A 139 -11.25 24.19 1.21
N THR A 140 -11.47 24.37 -0.10
CA THR A 140 -12.08 23.33 -0.93
C THR A 140 -11.15 22.11 -0.98
N PRO A 141 -11.68 20.88 -1.22
CA PRO A 141 -10.85 19.67 -1.28
C PRO A 141 -9.70 19.77 -2.28
N ASP A 142 -9.88 20.42 -3.41
CA ASP A 142 -8.84 20.57 -4.43
C ASP A 142 -7.76 21.56 -4.01
N ALA A 143 -8.15 22.70 -3.45
CA ALA A 143 -7.20 23.68 -2.89
C ALA A 143 -6.40 23.09 -1.72
N LEU A 144 -7.04 22.27 -0.89
CA LEU A 144 -6.36 21.56 0.21
C LEU A 144 -5.34 20.53 -0.34
N ARG A 145 -5.72 19.74 -1.34
CA ARG A 145 -4.83 18.77 -1.99
C ARG A 145 -3.59 19.44 -2.59
N GLU A 146 -3.79 20.55 -3.31
CA GLU A 146 -2.69 21.31 -3.91
C GLU A 146 -1.77 21.91 -2.84
N ALA A 147 -2.34 22.49 -1.78
CA ALA A 147 -1.58 23.08 -0.69
C ALA A 147 -0.79 22.04 0.10
N MET A 148 -1.37 20.87 0.39
CA MET A 148 -0.67 19.74 1.01
C MET A 148 0.47 19.24 0.12
N GLY A 149 0.26 19.14 -1.19
CA GLY A 149 1.31 18.77 -2.15
C GLY A 149 2.49 19.76 -2.15
N ARG A 150 2.25 21.05 -1.94
CA ARG A 150 3.34 22.05 -1.75
C ARG A 150 4.12 21.78 -0.47
N VAL A 151 3.45 21.59 0.66
CA VAL A 151 4.09 21.30 1.96
C VAL A 151 4.94 20.04 1.90
N LEU A 152 4.46 18.98 1.25
CA LEU A 152 5.23 17.73 1.09
C LEU A 152 6.49 17.96 0.27
N ARG A 153 6.41 18.64 -0.87
CA ARG A 153 7.60 18.95 -1.71
C ARG A 153 8.64 19.80 -0.99
N GLU A 154 8.23 20.74 -0.14
CA GLU A 154 9.16 21.54 0.67
C GLU A 154 9.93 20.65 1.68
N VAL A 155 9.29 19.63 2.22
CA VAL A 155 9.93 18.67 3.15
C VAL A 155 10.88 17.74 2.39
N GLU A 156 10.45 17.19 1.25
CA GLU A 156 11.26 16.29 0.41
C GLU A 156 12.45 17.00 -0.23
N GLY A 157 12.25 18.21 -0.75
CA GLY A 157 13.31 19.01 -1.39
C GLY A 157 14.41 19.50 -0.44
N ALA A 158 14.17 19.47 0.85
CA ALA A 158 15.17 19.83 1.87
C ALA A 158 16.06 18.64 2.31
N GLY A 159 15.74 17.40 1.88
CA GLY A 159 16.50 16.18 2.18
C GLY A 159 17.55 15.80 1.11
N GLY A 160 17.61 16.50 -0.01
CA GLY A 160 18.50 16.21 -1.12
C GLY A 160 19.63 17.23 -1.26
N ARG A 161 20.67 17.14 -0.43
CA ARG A 161 22.04 17.61 -0.73
C ARG A 161 23.05 16.70 -0.06
#